data_3deff713e9a12774180b313ac2437fea
#
_entry.id   3deff713e9a12774180b313ac2437fea
#
_cell.length_a   1.000
_cell.length_b   1.000
_cell.length_c   1.000
_cell.angle_alpha   90.00
_cell.angle_beta   90.00
_cell.angle_gamma   90.00
#
_symmetry.space_group_name_H-M   'P 1'
#
loop_
_entity.id
_entity.type
_entity.pdbx_description
1 polymer ?
#
loop_
_entity_poly.entity_id
_entity_poly.type
_entity_poly.pdbx_seq_one_letter_code
_entity_poly.pdbx_strand_id
1 'polypeptide(L)'
;MMRQAGRYLPEYREVRKKADFLTMCHTPELATEVTLQPVDILGVDAAIIFSDILVIPDAMGMDLTVDEGIGPQFSDPVRSMSDLARLRDVEPEEGLKYHLDALRMTRRELNGRVPLIGFAGAPWTLFAYMTEGKGTKSFSIAKKALYADPAFSHALLGRLADNVGRFLVAQAAAGAQALQIFDSWAGSLGPREYREFALPYMARACKIAKTAGVPVIAFAPGAGWALAEIADATGCDVLGVDWHTDAAWARGVADATNCGIQGNLDPTALYAPPSDIKARTEAMLRAIDGPGYIANLGHGILPDVPVDHARAFIDTVQAWDSRAAQAAAPPAAEARR
;
A
#
# COMPACT_ATOMS: atom_id res chain seq x y z
N MET A 1 -10.09 1.18 0.98
CA MET A 1 -9.44 0.07 1.74
C MET A 1 -8.36 -0.55 0.88
N MET A 2 -7.23 -0.92 1.46
CA MET A 2 -6.26 -1.78 0.79
C MET A 2 -6.83 -3.18 0.56
N ARG A 3 -6.41 -3.85 -0.52
CA ARG A 3 -6.97 -5.14 -0.98
C ARG A 3 -8.48 -5.08 -1.24
N GLN A 4 -8.95 -3.94 -1.75
CA GLN A 4 -10.36 -3.73 -2.10
C GLN A 4 -10.89 -4.84 -3.01
N ALA A 5 -10.22 -5.12 -4.12
CA ALA A 5 -10.45 -6.30 -4.92
C ALA A 5 -9.87 -7.51 -4.17
N GLY A 6 -10.72 -8.38 -3.68
CA GLY A 6 -10.24 -9.44 -2.81
C GLY A 6 -11.24 -10.56 -2.53
N ARG A 7 -10.72 -11.66 -1.95
CA ARG A 7 -11.46 -12.91 -1.72
C ARG A 7 -12.68 -12.78 -0.80
N TYR A 8 -12.84 -11.68 -0.05
CA TYR A 8 -14.04 -11.41 0.72
C TYR A 8 -15.27 -11.16 -0.16
N LEU A 9 -15.08 -10.69 -1.42
CA LEU A 9 -16.15 -10.50 -2.39
C LEU A 9 -16.46 -11.80 -3.14
N PRO A 10 -17.75 -12.24 -3.17
CA PRO A 10 -18.17 -13.38 -3.99
C PRO A 10 -17.82 -13.20 -5.48
N GLU A 11 -18.03 -12.03 -6.04
CA GLU A 11 -17.76 -11.69 -7.44
C GLU A 11 -16.27 -11.85 -7.79
N TYR A 12 -15.39 -11.45 -6.90
CA TYR A 12 -13.95 -11.68 -7.06
C TYR A 12 -13.63 -13.19 -7.11
N ARG A 13 -14.27 -13.99 -6.23
CA ARG A 13 -14.07 -15.44 -6.22
C ARG A 13 -14.55 -16.12 -7.52
N GLU A 14 -15.58 -15.59 -8.17
CA GLU A 14 -16.03 -16.11 -9.49
C GLU A 14 -14.98 -15.86 -10.58
N VAL A 15 -14.30 -14.70 -10.57
CA VAL A 15 -13.17 -14.45 -11.49
C VAL A 15 -11.99 -15.38 -11.17
N ARG A 16 -11.69 -15.58 -9.88
CA ARG A 16 -10.62 -16.51 -9.42
C ARG A 16 -10.83 -17.97 -9.82
N LYS A 17 -12.07 -18.42 -10.03
CA LYS A 17 -12.34 -19.76 -10.56
C LYS A 17 -11.92 -19.92 -12.03
N LYS A 18 -11.84 -18.84 -12.78
CA LYS A 18 -11.53 -18.84 -14.22
C LYS A 18 -10.06 -18.56 -14.53
N ALA A 19 -9.36 -17.89 -13.62
CA ALA A 19 -7.97 -17.47 -13.79
C ALA A 19 -7.21 -17.51 -12.46
N ASP A 20 -5.95 -17.94 -12.49
CA ASP A 20 -5.07 -17.83 -11.35
C ASP A 20 -4.70 -16.35 -11.05
N PHE A 21 -4.01 -16.12 -9.93
CA PHE A 21 -3.71 -14.77 -9.46
C PHE A 21 -2.82 -13.98 -10.42
N LEU A 22 -1.77 -14.61 -10.94
CA LEU A 22 -0.83 -13.94 -11.88
C LEU A 22 -1.51 -13.70 -13.23
N THR A 23 -2.29 -14.65 -13.74
CA THR A 23 -3.11 -14.45 -14.94
C THR A 23 -4.06 -13.26 -14.79
N MET A 24 -4.69 -13.10 -13.62
CA MET A 24 -5.54 -11.93 -13.37
C MET A 24 -4.72 -10.63 -13.35
N CYS A 25 -3.52 -10.62 -12.77
CA CYS A 25 -2.65 -9.45 -12.77
C CYS A 25 -2.15 -9.09 -14.18
N HIS A 26 -1.88 -10.10 -15.01
CA HIS A 26 -1.32 -9.95 -16.36
C HIS A 26 -2.38 -9.73 -17.46
N THR A 27 -3.68 -9.85 -17.12
CA THR A 27 -4.78 -9.65 -18.07
C THR A 27 -5.50 -8.34 -17.76
N PRO A 28 -5.31 -7.28 -18.56
CA PRO A 28 -5.86 -5.95 -18.29
C PRO A 28 -7.36 -5.95 -18.03
N GLU A 29 -8.12 -6.76 -18.78
CA GLU A 29 -9.57 -6.89 -18.66
C GLU A 29 -9.97 -7.45 -17.29
N LEU A 30 -9.30 -8.52 -16.82
CA LEU A 30 -9.59 -9.14 -15.53
C LEU A 30 -9.17 -8.23 -14.36
N ALA A 31 -8.01 -7.60 -14.47
CA ALA A 31 -7.56 -6.62 -13.47
C ALA A 31 -8.52 -5.44 -13.36
N THR A 32 -9.04 -4.95 -14.50
CA THR A 32 -10.05 -3.89 -14.54
C THR A 32 -11.36 -4.35 -13.92
N GLU A 33 -11.88 -5.52 -14.32
CA GLU A 33 -13.12 -6.08 -13.79
C GLU A 33 -13.09 -6.14 -12.25
N VAL A 34 -12.05 -6.75 -11.67
CA VAL A 34 -11.98 -6.89 -10.21
C VAL A 34 -11.69 -5.56 -9.50
N THR A 35 -11.03 -4.61 -10.14
CA THR A 35 -10.82 -3.27 -9.59
C THR A 35 -12.12 -2.49 -9.45
N LEU A 36 -13.05 -2.66 -10.38
CA LEU A 36 -14.35 -1.98 -10.37
C LEU A 36 -15.33 -2.57 -9.33
N GLN A 37 -15.23 -3.87 -9.03
CA GLN A 37 -16.15 -4.55 -8.11
C GLN A 37 -16.36 -3.82 -6.77
N PRO A 38 -15.33 -3.37 -6.02
CA PRO A 38 -15.54 -2.63 -4.77
C PRO A 38 -16.25 -1.29 -4.96
N VAL A 39 -16.03 -0.62 -6.09
CA VAL A 39 -16.71 0.64 -6.42
C VAL A 39 -18.20 0.37 -6.65
N ASP A 40 -18.51 -0.65 -7.45
CA ASP A 40 -19.88 -0.98 -7.83
C ASP A 40 -20.69 -1.63 -6.70
N ILE A 41 -20.05 -2.46 -5.88
CA ILE A 41 -20.71 -3.25 -4.83
C ILE A 41 -20.78 -2.50 -3.50
N LEU A 42 -19.69 -1.83 -3.10
CA LEU A 42 -19.54 -1.21 -1.80
C LEU A 42 -19.61 0.31 -1.83
N GLY A 43 -19.51 0.94 -3.01
CA GLY A 43 -19.56 2.39 -3.14
C GLY A 43 -18.34 3.10 -2.52
N VAL A 44 -17.15 2.50 -2.58
CA VAL A 44 -15.92 3.14 -2.06
C VAL A 44 -15.58 4.42 -2.79
N ASP A 45 -15.00 5.41 -2.11
CA ASP A 45 -14.72 6.76 -2.63
C ASP A 45 -13.42 6.85 -3.45
N ALA A 46 -12.65 5.76 -3.54
CA ALA A 46 -11.47 5.64 -4.40
C ALA A 46 -11.26 4.19 -4.81
N ALA A 47 -10.88 3.96 -6.06
CA ALA A 47 -10.43 2.66 -6.54
C ALA A 47 -8.90 2.54 -6.40
N ILE A 48 -8.41 1.38 -5.99
CA ILE A 48 -7.00 1.03 -6.12
C ILE A 48 -6.86 -0.08 -7.16
N ILE A 49 -5.96 0.11 -8.11
CA ILE A 49 -5.75 -0.88 -9.19
C ILE A 49 -5.42 -2.25 -8.60
N PHE A 50 -6.00 -3.31 -9.15
CA PHE A 50 -5.64 -4.67 -8.80
C PHE A 50 -4.33 -5.08 -9.45
N SER A 51 -3.35 -5.49 -8.64
CA SER A 51 -2.06 -6.00 -9.07
C SER A 51 -1.33 -6.65 -7.89
N ASP A 52 -0.09 -7.10 -8.12
CA ASP A 52 0.87 -7.52 -7.09
C ASP A 52 2.01 -6.50 -6.97
N ILE A 53 2.61 -6.38 -5.77
CA ILE A 53 3.79 -5.55 -5.53
C ILE A 53 5.06 -6.13 -6.17
N LEU A 54 5.06 -7.44 -6.48
CA LEU A 54 6.22 -8.18 -7.02
C LEU A 54 6.32 -8.16 -8.54
N VAL A 55 5.42 -7.43 -9.24
CA VAL A 55 5.48 -7.26 -10.70
C VAL A 55 6.79 -6.60 -11.16
N ILE A 56 7.42 -5.76 -10.32
CA ILE A 56 8.72 -5.15 -10.65
C ILE A 56 9.85 -6.20 -10.65
N PRO A 57 10.08 -6.99 -9.58
CA PRO A 57 11.05 -8.08 -9.62
C PRO A 57 10.82 -9.07 -10.76
N ASP A 58 9.56 -9.43 -11.05
CA ASP A 58 9.19 -10.27 -12.18
C ASP A 58 9.65 -9.64 -13.51
N ALA A 59 9.29 -8.39 -13.76
CA ALA A 59 9.73 -7.64 -14.94
C ALA A 59 11.25 -7.43 -15.00
N MET A 60 11.95 -7.42 -13.85
CA MET A 60 13.42 -7.40 -13.79
C MET A 60 14.05 -8.74 -14.21
N GLY A 61 13.26 -9.78 -14.41
CA GLY A 61 13.70 -11.08 -14.90
C GLY A 61 13.78 -12.18 -13.85
N MET A 62 13.14 -12.00 -12.69
CA MET A 62 12.96 -13.07 -11.72
C MET A 62 11.71 -13.89 -12.07
N ASP A 63 11.78 -15.20 -11.79
CA ASP A 63 10.68 -16.14 -12.04
C ASP A 63 9.74 -16.14 -10.81
N LEU A 64 8.63 -15.39 -10.92
CA LEU A 64 7.62 -15.26 -9.88
C LEU A 64 6.55 -16.35 -10.01
N THR A 65 6.34 -17.10 -8.96
CA THR A 65 5.20 -18.01 -8.81
C THR A 65 4.36 -17.64 -7.60
N VAL A 66 3.06 -17.91 -7.67
CA VAL A 66 2.13 -17.65 -6.56
C VAL A 66 1.27 -18.88 -6.34
N ASP A 67 1.66 -19.72 -5.38
CA ASP A 67 0.95 -20.94 -5.02
C ASP A 67 -0.09 -20.65 -3.92
N GLU A 68 -1.27 -21.27 -4.07
CA GLU A 68 -2.32 -21.15 -3.05
C GLU A 68 -1.85 -21.73 -1.71
N GLY A 69 -1.96 -20.94 -0.64
CA GLY A 69 -1.56 -21.34 0.71
C GLY A 69 -0.07 -21.12 1.05
N ILE A 70 0.79 -20.91 0.07
CA ILE A 70 2.23 -20.63 0.27
C ILE A 70 2.54 -19.16 0.04
N GLY A 71 1.86 -18.55 -0.93
CA GLY A 71 2.09 -17.17 -1.35
C GLY A 71 3.15 -17.02 -2.44
N PRO A 72 3.65 -15.80 -2.67
CA PRO A 72 4.61 -15.54 -3.74
C PRO A 72 5.98 -16.13 -3.43
N GLN A 73 6.61 -16.69 -4.46
CA GLN A 73 7.95 -17.28 -4.41
C GLN A 73 8.77 -16.89 -5.65
N PHE A 74 10.08 -16.76 -5.46
CA PHE A 74 11.08 -16.66 -6.52
C PHE A 74 11.95 -17.89 -6.50
N SER A 75 12.03 -18.59 -7.62
CA SER A 75 12.86 -19.80 -7.77
C SER A 75 14.35 -19.50 -7.71
N ASP A 76 14.75 -18.27 -8.06
CA ASP A 76 16.14 -17.82 -8.19
C ASP A 76 16.40 -16.51 -7.39
N PRO A 77 16.54 -16.61 -6.05
CA PRO A 77 16.74 -15.43 -5.20
C PRO A 77 18.04 -14.69 -5.51
N VAL A 78 18.03 -13.37 -5.32
CA VAL A 78 19.16 -12.46 -5.57
C VAL A 78 19.94 -12.25 -4.26
N ARG A 79 21.17 -12.75 -4.15
CA ARG A 79 21.96 -12.77 -2.91
C ARG A 79 23.40 -12.28 -3.05
N SER A 80 23.80 -11.84 -4.25
CA SER A 80 25.16 -11.42 -4.55
C SER A 80 25.20 -10.39 -5.67
N MET A 81 26.34 -9.70 -5.83
CA MET A 81 26.56 -8.81 -6.97
C MET A 81 26.48 -9.52 -8.32
N SER A 82 26.84 -10.80 -8.40
CA SER A 82 26.70 -11.59 -9.63
C SER A 82 25.23 -11.86 -9.95
N ASP A 83 24.38 -12.09 -8.93
CA ASP A 83 22.94 -12.24 -9.13
C ASP A 83 22.31 -10.91 -9.55
N LEU A 84 22.72 -9.81 -8.91
CA LEU A 84 22.27 -8.47 -9.28
C LEU A 84 22.59 -8.13 -10.75
N ALA A 85 23.73 -8.57 -11.25
CA ALA A 85 24.14 -8.33 -12.64
C ALA A 85 23.26 -9.06 -13.68
N ARG A 86 22.51 -10.10 -13.28
CA ARG A 86 21.57 -10.82 -14.15
C ARG A 86 20.24 -10.08 -14.33
N LEU A 87 19.89 -9.20 -13.40
CA LEU A 87 18.65 -8.43 -13.47
C LEU A 87 18.75 -7.37 -14.56
N ARG A 88 17.60 -7.07 -15.17
CA ARG A 88 17.45 -5.94 -16.09
C ARG A 88 16.72 -4.79 -15.39
N ASP A 89 16.91 -3.57 -15.86
CA ASP A 89 16.04 -2.47 -15.49
C ASP A 89 14.72 -2.56 -16.24
N VAL A 90 13.65 -2.11 -15.60
CA VAL A 90 12.32 -2.19 -16.17
C VAL A 90 12.03 -0.91 -16.97
N GLU A 91 11.71 -1.11 -18.25
CA GLU A 91 11.02 -0.08 -19.04
C GLU A 91 9.51 -0.34 -18.89
N PRO A 92 8.77 0.52 -18.14
CA PRO A 92 7.40 0.20 -17.75
C PRO A 92 6.43 -0.01 -18.91
N GLU A 93 6.58 0.75 -20.02
CA GLU A 93 5.73 0.61 -21.20
C GLU A 93 5.97 -0.70 -21.99
N GLU A 94 7.05 -1.42 -21.68
CA GLU A 94 7.35 -2.72 -22.27
C GLU A 94 7.10 -3.85 -21.25
N GLY A 95 7.84 -3.82 -20.15
CA GLY A 95 7.85 -4.91 -19.16
C GLY A 95 6.61 -4.99 -18.28
N LEU A 96 5.88 -3.85 -18.12
CA LEU A 96 4.68 -3.75 -17.28
C LEU A 96 3.48 -3.18 -18.07
N LYS A 97 3.51 -3.35 -19.39
CA LYS A 97 2.46 -2.84 -20.28
C LYS A 97 1.07 -3.30 -19.89
N TYR A 98 0.91 -4.56 -19.51
CA TYR A 98 -0.37 -5.11 -19.06
C TYR A 98 -0.96 -4.34 -17.86
N HIS A 99 -0.13 -3.95 -16.91
CA HIS A 99 -0.55 -3.17 -15.74
C HIS A 99 -0.97 -1.74 -16.13
N LEU A 100 -0.19 -1.11 -17.02
CA LEU A 100 -0.52 0.23 -17.53
C LEU A 100 -1.79 0.23 -18.38
N ASP A 101 -2.01 -0.82 -19.17
CA ASP A 101 -3.25 -0.99 -19.93
C ASP A 101 -4.46 -1.21 -19.01
N ALA A 102 -4.30 -1.99 -17.92
CA ALA A 102 -5.34 -2.12 -16.90
C ALA A 102 -5.69 -0.77 -16.25
N LEU A 103 -4.70 0.07 -15.95
CA LEU A 103 -4.93 1.43 -15.45
C LEU A 103 -5.70 2.30 -16.46
N ARG A 104 -5.28 2.30 -17.73
CA ARG A 104 -5.97 3.05 -18.80
C ARG A 104 -7.43 2.61 -18.96
N MET A 105 -7.66 1.28 -18.94
CA MET A 105 -9.01 0.70 -19.03
C MET A 105 -9.85 1.07 -17.82
N THR A 106 -9.32 0.83 -16.61
CA THR A 106 -10.02 1.15 -15.36
C THR A 106 -10.35 2.64 -15.27
N ARG A 107 -9.42 3.53 -15.65
CA ARG A 107 -9.65 4.98 -15.65
C ARG A 107 -10.80 5.38 -16.56
N ARG A 108 -10.88 4.76 -17.75
CA ARG A 108 -11.98 4.97 -18.69
C ARG A 108 -13.31 4.46 -18.14
N GLU A 109 -13.34 3.22 -17.60
CA GLU A 109 -14.57 2.60 -17.08
C GLU A 109 -15.09 3.30 -15.81
N LEU A 110 -14.19 3.81 -14.97
CA LEU A 110 -14.58 4.66 -13.83
C LEU A 110 -15.30 5.93 -14.27
N ASN A 111 -14.99 6.46 -15.45
CA ASN A 111 -15.65 7.64 -16.04
C ASN A 111 -15.82 8.80 -15.05
N GLY A 112 -14.82 9.03 -14.19
CA GLY A 112 -14.82 10.12 -13.19
C GLY A 112 -15.64 9.86 -11.92
N ARG A 113 -16.22 8.69 -11.73
CA ARG A 113 -17.00 8.34 -10.52
C ARG A 113 -16.17 8.47 -9.24
N VAL A 114 -14.97 7.92 -9.25
CA VAL A 114 -14.01 7.99 -8.13
C VAL A 114 -12.58 8.12 -8.66
N PRO A 115 -11.62 8.64 -7.87
CA PRO A 115 -10.21 8.63 -8.25
C PRO A 115 -9.63 7.22 -8.28
N LEU A 116 -8.62 7.02 -9.14
CA LEU A 116 -7.87 5.78 -9.28
C LEU A 116 -6.49 5.92 -8.63
N ILE A 117 -6.16 5.00 -7.74
CA ILE A 117 -4.88 4.92 -7.04
C ILE A 117 -4.02 3.86 -7.70
N GLY A 118 -2.82 4.24 -8.14
CA GLY A 118 -1.75 3.33 -8.53
C GLY A 118 -0.84 3.02 -7.34
N PHE A 119 -0.06 1.94 -7.41
CA PHE A 119 0.83 1.59 -6.31
C PHE A 119 2.06 0.79 -6.73
N ALA A 120 3.04 0.70 -5.83
CA ALA A 120 4.18 -0.20 -5.92
C ALA A 120 4.64 -0.64 -4.53
N GLY A 121 5.37 -1.76 -4.47
CA GLY A 121 6.12 -2.14 -3.28
C GLY A 121 7.32 -1.19 -3.05
N ALA A 122 7.61 -0.86 -1.80
CA ALA A 122 8.81 -0.10 -1.45
C ALA A 122 10.09 -0.92 -1.67
N PRO A 123 11.22 -0.27 -1.90
CA PRO A 123 12.49 -0.95 -2.19
C PRO A 123 12.89 -2.01 -1.15
N TRP A 124 12.75 -1.71 0.16
CA TRP A 124 13.04 -2.70 1.20
C TRP A 124 12.11 -3.92 1.13
N THR A 125 10.83 -3.70 0.93
CA THR A 125 9.86 -4.79 0.80
C THR A 125 10.19 -5.69 -0.39
N LEU A 126 10.54 -5.12 -1.54
CA LEU A 126 10.94 -5.87 -2.73
C LEU A 126 12.27 -6.60 -2.51
N PHE A 127 13.28 -5.92 -1.94
CA PHE A 127 14.56 -6.51 -1.56
C PHE A 127 14.37 -7.74 -0.66
N ALA A 128 13.50 -7.61 0.35
CA ALA A 128 13.22 -8.68 1.29
C ALA A 128 12.69 -9.94 0.57
N TYR A 129 11.73 -9.80 -0.34
CA TYR A 129 11.23 -10.92 -1.14
C TYR A 129 12.27 -11.48 -2.11
N MET A 130 12.98 -10.61 -2.83
CA MET A 130 13.98 -11.03 -3.82
C MET A 130 15.14 -11.79 -3.19
N THR A 131 15.56 -11.39 -2.00
CA THR A 131 16.72 -12.01 -1.31
C THR A 131 16.30 -13.25 -0.51
N GLU A 132 15.15 -13.19 0.18
CA GLU A 132 14.61 -14.34 0.90
C GLU A 132 14.13 -15.44 -0.07
N GLY A 133 13.56 -15.06 -1.21
CA GLY A 133 12.94 -15.94 -2.21
C GLY A 133 11.46 -16.20 -1.95
N LYS A 134 10.92 -15.78 -0.81
CA LYS A 134 9.50 -15.92 -0.41
C LYS A 134 9.16 -15.04 0.78
N GLY A 135 7.88 -14.93 1.10
CA GLY A 135 7.44 -14.31 2.35
C GLY A 135 7.81 -15.17 3.57
N THR A 136 8.46 -14.56 4.56
CA THR A 136 8.77 -15.22 5.84
C THR A 136 8.46 -14.28 7.02
N LYS A 137 8.33 -14.83 8.22
CA LYS A 137 8.05 -14.00 9.41
C LYS A 137 9.22 -13.12 9.83
N SER A 138 10.45 -13.54 9.57
CA SER A 138 11.66 -12.89 10.10
C SER A 138 12.53 -12.22 9.04
N PHE A 139 12.42 -12.62 7.78
CA PHE A 139 13.31 -12.22 6.68
C PHE A 139 14.79 -12.34 7.06
N SER A 140 15.14 -13.44 7.69
CA SER A 140 16.47 -13.62 8.29
C SER A 140 17.59 -13.66 7.23
N ILE A 141 17.33 -14.19 6.03
CA ILE A 141 18.32 -14.20 4.93
C ILE A 141 18.49 -12.78 4.39
N ALA A 142 17.39 -12.07 4.13
CA ALA A 142 17.44 -10.67 3.69
C ALA A 142 18.16 -9.78 4.70
N LYS A 143 17.83 -9.89 5.99
CA LYS A 143 18.51 -9.12 7.05
C LYS A 143 19.98 -9.51 7.22
N LYS A 144 20.33 -10.80 7.04
CA LYS A 144 21.73 -11.21 7.04
C LYS A 144 22.54 -10.51 5.94
N ALA A 145 21.95 -10.32 4.75
CA ALA A 145 22.60 -9.62 3.66
C ALA A 145 22.97 -8.18 4.01
N LEU A 146 22.11 -7.47 4.77
CA LEU A 146 22.36 -6.09 5.22
C LEU A 146 23.66 -5.99 6.02
N TYR A 147 23.98 -7.00 6.84
CA TYR A 147 25.17 -7.02 7.70
C TYR A 147 26.38 -7.66 7.02
N ALA A 148 26.15 -8.72 6.21
CA ALA A 148 27.23 -9.49 5.63
C ALA A 148 27.79 -8.87 4.34
N ASP A 149 26.95 -8.22 3.55
CA ASP A 149 27.31 -7.51 2.32
C ASP A 149 26.48 -6.23 2.14
N PRO A 150 26.81 -5.16 2.90
CA PRO A 150 26.11 -3.88 2.78
C PRO A 150 26.23 -3.29 1.36
N ALA A 151 27.34 -3.51 0.67
CA ALA A 151 27.57 -2.96 -0.67
C ALA A 151 26.57 -3.55 -1.68
N PHE A 152 26.37 -4.87 -1.67
CA PHE A 152 25.32 -5.54 -2.44
C PHE A 152 23.93 -5.01 -2.07
N SER A 153 23.64 -4.91 -0.77
CA SER A 153 22.34 -4.48 -0.27
C SER A 153 22.01 -3.06 -0.74
N HIS A 154 22.93 -2.12 -0.61
CA HIS A 154 22.77 -0.76 -1.11
C HIS A 154 22.62 -0.70 -2.64
N ALA A 155 23.37 -1.52 -3.39
CA ALA A 155 23.28 -1.56 -4.84
C ALA A 155 21.90 -2.05 -5.32
N LEU A 156 21.39 -3.15 -4.74
CA LEU A 156 20.07 -3.69 -5.10
C LEU A 156 18.95 -2.72 -4.67
N LEU A 157 19.00 -2.18 -3.44
CA LEU A 157 18.02 -1.22 -2.95
C LEU A 157 17.97 0.06 -3.81
N GLY A 158 19.14 0.58 -4.22
CA GLY A 158 19.22 1.73 -5.12
C GLY A 158 18.58 1.45 -6.48
N ARG A 159 18.86 0.29 -7.05
CA ARG A 159 18.27 -0.12 -8.33
C ARG A 159 16.76 -0.30 -8.24
N LEU A 160 16.28 -0.88 -7.14
CA LEU A 160 14.85 -1.01 -6.87
C LEU A 160 14.18 0.35 -6.73
N ALA A 161 14.80 1.30 -6.02
CA ALA A 161 14.23 2.63 -5.85
C ALA A 161 14.01 3.34 -7.19
N ASP A 162 14.93 3.20 -8.13
CA ASP A 162 14.80 3.78 -9.47
C ASP A 162 13.68 3.11 -10.28
N ASN A 163 13.62 1.76 -10.27
CA ASN A 163 12.58 1.03 -10.98
C ASN A 163 11.18 1.31 -10.39
N VAL A 164 11.05 1.34 -9.07
CA VAL A 164 9.80 1.70 -8.38
C VAL A 164 9.36 3.12 -8.74
N GLY A 165 10.27 4.09 -8.67
CA GLY A 165 9.97 5.47 -9.00
C GLY A 165 9.50 5.63 -10.45
N ARG A 166 10.22 5.05 -11.43
CA ARG A 166 9.84 5.08 -12.85
C ARG A 166 8.48 4.42 -13.10
N PHE A 167 8.24 3.28 -12.47
CA PHE A 167 6.96 2.59 -12.61
C PHE A 167 5.79 3.41 -12.07
N LEU A 168 5.96 4.11 -10.94
CA LEU A 168 4.93 4.98 -10.40
C LEU A 168 4.65 6.18 -11.31
N VAL A 169 5.67 6.78 -11.92
CA VAL A 169 5.49 7.84 -12.94
C VAL A 169 4.69 7.33 -14.14
N ALA A 170 5.01 6.13 -14.63
CA ALA A 170 4.28 5.52 -15.73
C ALA A 170 2.81 5.21 -15.37
N GLN A 171 2.53 4.80 -14.13
CA GLN A 171 1.17 4.60 -13.65
C GLN A 171 0.36 5.90 -13.65
N ALA A 172 0.95 7.01 -13.22
CA ALA A 172 0.29 8.33 -13.29
C ALA A 172 0.01 8.73 -14.73
N ALA A 173 0.97 8.53 -15.65
CA ALA A 173 0.78 8.78 -17.08
C ALA A 173 -0.32 7.87 -17.69
N ALA A 174 -0.49 6.66 -17.18
CA ALA A 174 -1.55 5.73 -17.57
C ALA A 174 -2.93 6.06 -16.96
N GLY A 175 -3.02 7.05 -16.05
CA GLY A 175 -4.30 7.55 -15.52
C GLY A 175 -4.50 7.41 -14.02
N ALA A 176 -3.51 6.94 -13.26
CA ALA A 176 -3.57 6.99 -11.80
C ALA A 176 -3.54 8.45 -11.32
N GLN A 177 -4.42 8.78 -10.37
CA GLN A 177 -4.62 10.14 -9.85
C GLN A 177 -4.00 10.34 -8.46
N ALA A 178 -3.57 9.25 -7.85
CA ALA A 178 -2.71 9.22 -6.66
C ALA A 178 -1.84 7.96 -6.73
N LEU A 179 -0.72 7.98 -6.04
CA LEU A 179 0.24 6.88 -6.03
C LEU A 179 0.49 6.44 -4.58
N GLN A 180 0.62 5.15 -4.34
CA GLN A 180 0.94 4.64 -3.01
C GLN A 180 2.17 3.73 -3.03
N ILE A 181 3.09 3.95 -2.09
CA ILE A 181 4.26 3.09 -1.87
C ILE A 181 4.01 2.26 -0.62
N PHE A 182 4.04 0.93 -0.78
CA PHE A 182 3.82 -0.04 0.29
C PHE A 182 5.14 -0.60 0.80
N ASP A 183 5.60 -0.14 1.96
CA ASP A 183 6.71 -0.79 2.66
C ASP A 183 6.19 -1.84 3.66
N SER A 184 5.55 -2.85 3.13
CA SER A 184 4.80 -3.88 3.88
C SER A 184 5.63 -4.58 4.96
N TRP A 185 6.94 -4.60 4.81
CA TRP A 185 7.87 -5.24 5.75
C TRP A 185 8.76 -4.26 6.52
N ALA A 186 8.40 -2.98 6.55
CA ALA A 186 9.11 -1.96 7.33
C ALA A 186 9.30 -2.38 8.79
N GLY A 187 8.25 -2.89 9.43
CA GLY A 187 8.28 -3.36 10.81
C GLY A 187 9.16 -4.59 11.07
N SER A 188 9.73 -5.22 10.05
CA SER A 188 10.71 -6.30 10.23
C SER A 188 12.10 -5.78 10.58
N LEU A 189 12.37 -4.49 10.37
CA LEU A 189 13.64 -3.82 10.67
C LEU A 189 13.61 -3.11 12.01
N GLY A 190 14.74 -3.09 12.69
CA GLY A 190 14.97 -2.18 13.80
C GLY A 190 15.16 -0.74 13.32
N PRO A 191 15.07 0.25 14.24
CA PRO A 191 15.17 1.67 13.86
C PRO A 191 16.46 2.04 13.11
N ARG A 192 17.58 1.43 13.48
CA ARG A 192 18.87 1.68 12.83
C ARG A 192 18.87 1.19 11.37
N GLU A 193 18.50 -0.07 11.18
CA GLU A 193 18.47 -0.71 9.87
C GLU A 193 17.43 -0.07 8.97
N TYR A 194 16.29 0.35 9.52
CA TYR A 194 15.26 1.07 8.76
C TYR A 194 15.80 2.41 8.20
N ARG A 195 16.49 3.19 9.04
CA ARG A 195 17.10 4.46 8.63
C ARG A 195 18.23 4.29 7.62
N GLU A 196 18.93 3.16 7.65
CA GLU A 196 20.06 2.89 6.75
C GLU A 196 19.63 2.23 5.44
N PHE A 197 18.72 1.23 5.50
CA PHE A 197 18.42 0.34 4.37
C PHE A 197 17.00 0.45 3.80
N ALA A 198 16.07 1.12 4.46
CA ALA A 198 14.69 1.27 3.96
C ALA A 198 14.37 2.72 3.61
N LEU A 199 14.39 3.62 4.57
CA LEU A 199 13.95 5.00 4.44
C LEU A 199 14.63 5.78 3.30
N PRO A 200 15.96 5.73 3.09
CA PRO A 200 16.62 6.50 2.03
C PRO A 200 16.16 6.06 0.63
N TYR A 201 15.87 4.79 0.45
CA TYR A 201 15.45 4.23 -0.84
C TYR A 201 13.96 4.46 -1.09
N MET A 202 13.12 4.40 -0.07
CA MET A 202 11.74 4.84 -0.18
C MET A 202 11.67 6.33 -0.51
N ALA A 203 12.50 7.17 0.13
CA ALA A 203 12.61 8.59 -0.18
C ALA A 203 13.03 8.85 -1.64
N ARG A 204 14.01 8.08 -2.16
CA ARG A 204 14.43 8.15 -3.56
C ARG A 204 13.31 7.80 -4.53
N ALA A 205 12.57 6.72 -4.25
CA ALA A 205 11.43 6.31 -5.07
C ALA A 205 10.30 7.36 -5.03
N CYS A 206 9.96 7.89 -3.83
CA CYS A 206 9.00 8.98 -3.68
C CYS A 206 9.40 10.24 -4.46
N LYS A 207 10.66 10.64 -4.38
CA LYS A 207 11.18 11.81 -5.11
C LYS A 207 10.97 11.67 -6.63
N ILE A 208 11.20 10.49 -7.18
CA ILE A 208 10.95 10.21 -8.59
C ILE A 208 9.43 10.23 -8.86
N ALA A 209 8.63 9.52 -8.05
CA ALA A 209 7.18 9.44 -8.22
C ALA A 209 6.51 10.83 -8.20
N LYS A 210 6.98 11.75 -7.34
CA LYS A 210 6.46 13.13 -7.25
C LYS A 210 6.66 13.95 -8.52
N THR A 211 7.56 13.56 -9.41
CA THR A 211 7.70 14.23 -10.72
C THR A 211 6.46 14.06 -11.61
N ALA A 212 5.60 13.09 -11.30
CA ALA A 212 4.34 12.89 -12.00
C ALA A 212 3.25 13.92 -11.68
N GLY A 213 3.45 14.77 -10.65
CA GLY A 213 2.52 15.85 -10.29
C GLY A 213 1.21 15.37 -9.66
N VAL A 214 1.13 14.13 -9.18
CA VAL A 214 -0.01 13.57 -8.43
C VAL A 214 0.39 13.26 -6.99
N PRO A 215 -0.57 13.25 -6.02
CA PRO A 215 -0.26 12.95 -4.63
C PRO A 215 0.39 11.58 -4.42
N VAL A 216 1.36 11.51 -3.51
CA VAL A 216 2.07 10.28 -3.14
C VAL A 216 1.77 9.94 -1.68
N ILE A 217 1.31 8.72 -1.45
CA ILE A 217 1.02 8.14 -0.14
C ILE A 217 2.18 7.20 0.23
N ALA A 218 2.83 7.43 1.38
CA ALA A 218 3.84 6.54 1.91
C ALA A 218 3.26 5.71 3.08
N PHE A 219 3.35 4.38 3.00
CA PHE A 219 2.82 3.47 4.01
C PHE A 219 3.88 2.47 4.46
N ALA A 220 4.25 2.51 5.74
CA ALA A 220 5.28 1.68 6.35
C ALA A 220 4.76 1.05 7.66
N PRO A 221 3.95 -0.04 7.58
CA PRO A 221 3.38 -0.70 8.75
C PRO A 221 4.47 -1.24 9.69
N GLY A 222 4.26 -1.06 10.98
CA GLY A 222 5.22 -1.40 12.03
C GLY A 222 6.37 -0.39 12.23
N ALA A 223 6.44 0.64 11.37
CA ALA A 223 7.37 1.76 11.53
C ALA A 223 6.66 3.06 11.96
N GLY A 224 5.52 2.97 12.64
CA GLY A 224 4.76 4.12 13.12
C GLY A 224 5.61 5.11 13.94
N TRP A 225 6.57 4.64 14.69
CA TRP A 225 7.54 5.44 15.42
C TRP A 225 8.36 6.41 14.54
N ALA A 226 8.48 6.15 13.24
CA ALA A 226 9.24 6.94 12.27
C ALA A 226 8.37 7.86 11.40
N LEU A 227 7.09 8.06 11.69
CA LEU A 227 6.17 8.82 10.82
C LEU A 227 6.71 10.21 10.45
N ALA A 228 7.26 10.96 11.40
CA ALA A 228 7.86 12.27 11.12
C ALA A 228 9.08 12.15 10.20
N GLU A 229 9.96 11.18 10.47
CA GLU A 229 11.15 10.93 9.64
C GLU A 229 10.75 10.49 8.22
N ILE A 230 9.66 9.71 8.08
CA ILE A 230 9.13 9.31 6.79
C ILE A 230 8.60 10.53 6.03
N ALA A 231 7.82 11.40 6.67
CA ALA A 231 7.32 12.62 6.06
C ALA A 231 8.47 13.50 5.55
N ASP A 232 9.44 13.78 6.42
CA ASP A 232 10.58 14.66 6.10
C ASP A 232 11.46 14.10 4.98
N ALA A 233 11.79 12.80 5.04
CA ALA A 233 12.68 12.17 4.08
C ALA A 233 12.02 11.96 2.71
N THR A 234 10.75 11.55 2.69
CA THR A 234 10.05 11.20 1.44
C THR A 234 9.40 12.41 0.79
N GLY A 235 9.04 13.45 1.56
CA GLY A 235 8.20 14.55 1.11
C GLY A 235 6.84 14.06 0.59
N CYS A 236 6.31 12.94 1.12
CA CYS A 236 5.01 12.41 0.71
C CYS A 236 3.88 13.41 1.03
N ASP A 237 2.79 13.30 0.30
CA ASP A 237 1.63 14.16 0.52
C ASP A 237 0.69 13.57 1.60
N VAL A 238 0.74 12.25 1.81
CA VAL A 238 -0.08 11.53 2.78
C VAL A 238 0.72 10.45 3.48
N LEU A 239 0.62 10.40 4.81
CA LEU A 239 1.16 9.33 5.66
C LEU A 239 0.12 8.22 5.83
N GLY A 240 0.44 7.02 5.38
CA GLY A 240 -0.33 5.82 5.69
C GLY A 240 0.02 5.29 7.08
N VAL A 241 -0.98 4.99 7.88
CA VAL A 241 -0.84 4.60 9.30
C VAL A 241 -1.50 3.26 9.54
N ASP A 242 -0.79 2.37 10.23
CA ASP A 242 -1.33 1.08 10.65
C ASP A 242 -2.05 1.18 12.01
N TRP A 243 -2.73 0.10 12.40
CA TRP A 243 -3.53 0.05 13.63
C TRP A 243 -2.72 -0.04 14.92
N HIS A 244 -1.39 -0.27 14.86
CA HIS A 244 -0.51 -0.27 16.04
C HIS A 244 -0.17 1.15 16.49
N THR A 245 -0.40 2.13 15.63
CA THR A 245 -0.09 3.53 15.89
C THR A 245 -1.33 4.23 16.46
N ASP A 246 -1.14 4.95 17.56
CA ASP A 246 -2.22 5.78 18.13
C ASP A 246 -2.70 6.82 17.13
N ALA A 247 -4.01 6.86 16.92
CA ALA A 247 -4.65 7.67 15.88
C ALA A 247 -4.48 9.18 16.12
N ALA A 248 -4.66 9.64 17.35
CA ALA A 248 -4.55 11.06 17.69
C ALA A 248 -3.10 11.54 17.63
N TRP A 249 -2.15 10.70 18.06
CA TRP A 249 -0.72 10.98 17.92
C TRP A 249 -0.32 11.08 16.44
N ALA A 250 -0.76 10.13 15.61
CA ALA A 250 -0.47 10.13 14.19
C ALA A 250 -1.04 11.38 13.49
N ARG A 251 -2.25 11.83 13.89
CA ARG A 251 -2.83 13.10 13.42
C ARG A 251 -1.92 14.29 13.76
N GLY A 252 -1.43 14.34 15.01
CA GLY A 252 -0.51 15.39 15.44
C GLY A 252 0.79 15.42 14.64
N VAL A 253 1.35 14.25 14.27
CA VAL A 253 2.52 14.17 13.39
C VAL A 253 2.20 14.67 11.98
N ALA A 254 1.07 14.25 11.41
CA ALA A 254 0.64 14.69 10.08
C ALA A 254 0.47 16.21 10.02
N ASP A 255 -0.14 16.81 11.04
CA ASP A 255 -0.30 18.28 11.15
C ASP A 255 1.06 18.99 11.25
N ALA A 256 1.97 18.47 12.07
CA ALA A 256 3.30 19.04 12.25
C ALA A 256 4.18 18.97 10.99
N THR A 257 3.96 17.95 10.16
CA THR A 257 4.70 17.74 8.90
C THR A 257 3.95 18.25 7.66
N ASN A 258 2.77 18.85 7.84
CA ASN A 258 1.90 19.32 6.76
C ASN A 258 1.54 18.22 5.75
N CYS A 259 1.37 16.98 6.23
CA CYS A 259 0.92 15.84 5.44
C CYS A 259 -0.57 15.55 5.68
N GLY A 260 -1.22 14.97 4.68
CA GLY A 260 -2.46 14.23 4.91
C GLY A 260 -2.18 12.94 5.70
N ILE A 261 -3.23 12.28 6.16
CA ILE A 261 -3.14 11.02 6.89
C ILE A 261 -4.14 10.00 6.34
N GLN A 262 -3.73 8.74 6.22
CA GLN A 262 -4.58 7.63 5.77
C GLN A 262 -4.52 6.48 6.77
N GLY A 263 -5.68 6.02 7.24
CA GLY A 263 -5.78 4.85 8.16
C GLY A 263 -6.95 5.03 9.12
N ASN A 264 -7.01 4.31 10.28
CA ASN A 264 -6.09 3.21 10.63
C ASN A 264 -6.84 2.11 11.40
N LEU A 265 -8.13 1.85 11.05
CA LEU A 265 -8.90 0.81 11.73
C LEU A 265 -8.21 -0.54 11.58
N ASP A 266 -8.09 -1.29 12.69
CA ASP A 266 -7.62 -2.68 12.65
C ASP A 266 -8.52 -3.50 11.71
N PRO A 267 -7.97 -4.15 10.66
CA PRO A 267 -8.76 -4.99 9.77
C PRO A 267 -9.54 -6.09 10.48
N THR A 268 -9.04 -6.58 11.62
CA THR A 268 -9.72 -7.60 12.44
C THR A 268 -10.96 -7.07 13.16
N ALA A 269 -11.08 -5.75 13.31
CA ALA A 269 -12.30 -5.14 13.84
C ALA A 269 -13.54 -5.44 12.97
N LEU A 270 -13.32 -5.75 11.69
CA LEU A 270 -14.40 -6.13 10.77
C LEU A 270 -14.98 -7.54 11.05
N TYR A 271 -14.45 -8.31 12.00
CA TYR A 271 -15.09 -9.53 12.49
C TYR A 271 -16.14 -9.26 13.58
N ALA A 272 -16.15 -8.05 14.15
CA ALA A 272 -17.14 -7.67 15.15
C ALA A 272 -18.55 -7.50 14.53
N PRO A 273 -19.63 -7.52 15.32
CA PRO A 273 -20.95 -7.15 14.83
C PRO A 273 -20.99 -5.75 14.20
N PRO A 274 -21.87 -5.48 13.22
CA PRO A 274 -21.94 -4.18 12.53
C PRO A 274 -22.09 -2.97 13.47
N SER A 275 -22.80 -3.11 14.59
CA SER A 275 -22.91 -2.06 15.61
C SER A 275 -21.56 -1.69 16.24
N ASP A 276 -20.71 -2.68 16.50
CA ASP A 276 -19.39 -2.47 17.08
C ASP A 276 -18.41 -1.94 16.04
N ILE A 277 -18.52 -2.40 14.79
CA ILE A 277 -17.75 -1.83 13.65
C ILE A 277 -18.05 -0.35 13.55
N LYS A 278 -19.34 0.04 13.57
CA LYS A 278 -19.77 1.43 13.55
C LYS A 278 -19.13 2.23 14.70
N ALA A 279 -19.27 1.76 15.93
CA ALA A 279 -18.74 2.44 17.11
C ALA A 279 -17.21 2.64 17.03
N ARG A 280 -16.46 1.61 16.61
CA ARG A 280 -15.00 1.67 16.42
C ARG A 280 -14.60 2.61 15.28
N THR A 281 -15.33 2.59 14.18
CA THR A 281 -15.11 3.47 13.04
C THR A 281 -15.34 4.93 13.44
N GLU A 282 -16.44 5.24 14.14
CA GLU A 282 -16.69 6.58 14.67
C GLU A 282 -15.62 7.05 15.66
N ALA A 283 -15.10 6.15 16.52
CA ALA A 283 -14.00 6.48 17.44
C ALA A 283 -12.72 6.85 16.67
N MET A 284 -12.36 6.09 15.63
CA MET A 284 -11.25 6.40 14.74
C MET A 284 -11.47 7.74 14.04
N LEU A 285 -12.66 7.97 13.48
CA LEU A 285 -13.00 9.22 12.81
C LEU A 285 -12.84 10.41 13.75
N ARG A 286 -13.34 10.34 14.99
CA ARG A 286 -13.16 11.41 15.99
C ARG A 286 -11.70 11.69 16.33
N ALA A 287 -10.86 10.66 16.32
CA ALA A 287 -9.45 10.80 16.68
C ALA A 287 -8.58 11.41 15.57
N ILE A 288 -8.93 11.16 14.30
CA ILE A 288 -8.10 11.56 13.15
C ILE A 288 -8.73 12.70 12.34
N ASP A 289 -10.02 12.96 12.50
CA ASP A 289 -10.80 13.89 11.64
C ASP A 289 -10.09 15.24 11.43
N GLY A 290 -10.18 15.71 10.19
CA GLY A 290 -9.59 16.98 9.78
C GLY A 290 -9.22 17.02 8.30
N PRO A 291 -8.66 18.13 7.82
CA PRO A 291 -8.22 18.27 6.44
C PRO A 291 -7.18 17.20 6.05
N GLY A 292 -7.30 16.66 4.82
CA GLY A 292 -6.37 15.69 4.29
C GLY A 292 -6.49 14.29 4.91
N TYR A 293 -7.59 13.96 5.58
CA TYR A 293 -7.83 12.63 6.10
C TYR A 293 -8.47 11.70 5.07
N ILE A 294 -7.92 10.50 4.93
CA ILE A 294 -8.45 9.39 4.13
C ILE A 294 -8.77 8.24 5.08
N ALA A 295 -10.06 8.04 5.37
CA ALA A 295 -10.49 6.93 6.22
C ALA A 295 -10.18 5.59 5.56
N ASN A 296 -9.44 4.74 6.26
CA ASN A 296 -8.99 3.44 5.76
C ASN A 296 -8.82 2.45 6.92
N LEU A 297 -8.68 1.18 6.56
CA LEU A 297 -8.13 0.19 7.48
C LEU A 297 -6.62 0.39 7.61
N GLY A 298 -6.06 0.01 8.74
CA GLY A 298 -4.61 0.06 8.99
C GLY A 298 -3.80 -0.98 8.19
N HIS A 299 -4.46 -1.87 7.45
CA HIS A 299 -3.89 -2.81 6.49
C HIS A 299 -4.97 -3.30 5.51
N GLY A 300 -4.63 -4.26 4.64
CA GLY A 300 -5.60 -4.86 3.73
C GLY A 300 -6.70 -5.62 4.46
N ILE A 301 -7.93 -5.56 3.92
CA ILE A 301 -9.06 -6.35 4.40
C ILE A 301 -8.74 -7.85 4.33
N LEU A 302 -9.23 -8.61 5.31
CA LEU A 302 -9.01 -10.05 5.39
C LEU A 302 -9.99 -10.82 4.48
N PRO A 303 -9.58 -11.99 3.96
CA PRO A 303 -10.29 -12.66 2.87
C PRO A 303 -11.64 -13.30 3.26
N ASP A 304 -11.88 -13.46 4.54
CA ASP A 304 -13.05 -14.11 5.13
C ASP A 304 -13.97 -13.13 5.89
N VAL A 305 -13.70 -11.83 5.82
CA VAL A 305 -14.59 -10.79 6.35
C VAL A 305 -15.91 -10.82 5.59
N PRO A 306 -17.07 -10.83 6.30
CA PRO A 306 -18.37 -10.72 5.65
C PRO A 306 -18.51 -9.39 4.88
N VAL A 307 -19.13 -9.44 3.70
CA VAL A 307 -19.31 -8.25 2.84
C VAL A 307 -20.10 -7.16 3.57
N ASP A 308 -21.12 -7.52 4.32
CA ASP A 308 -21.95 -6.57 5.08
C ASP A 308 -21.15 -5.87 6.20
N HIS A 309 -20.12 -6.52 6.75
CA HIS A 309 -19.22 -5.90 7.72
C HIS A 309 -18.30 -4.86 7.07
N ALA A 310 -17.80 -5.15 5.87
CA ALA A 310 -17.07 -4.17 5.08
C ALA A 310 -17.97 -2.98 4.71
N ARG A 311 -19.23 -3.25 4.34
CA ARG A 311 -20.23 -2.21 4.07
C ARG A 311 -20.51 -1.36 5.30
N ALA A 312 -20.66 -1.96 6.49
CA ALA A 312 -20.89 -1.20 7.73
C ALA A 312 -19.76 -0.19 8.03
N PHE A 313 -18.51 -0.55 7.74
CA PHE A 313 -17.38 0.39 7.82
C PHE A 313 -17.53 1.55 6.83
N ILE A 314 -17.78 1.25 5.56
CA ILE A 314 -17.88 2.25 4.49
C ILE A 314 -19.06 3.20 4.74
N ASP A 315 -20.24 2.64 5.01
CA ASP A 315 -21.46 3.44 5.27
C ASP A 315 -21.26 4.37 6.48
N THR A 316 -20.55 3.90 7.53
CA THR A 316 -20.25 4.73 8.69
C THR A 316 -19.33 5.91 8.33
N VAL A 317 -18.29 5.64 7.51
CA VAL A 317 -17.39 6.71 7.03
C VAL A 317 -18.15 7.72 6.18
N GLN A 318 -18.98 7.27 5.24
CA GLN A 318 -19.74 8.15 4.34
C GLN A 318 -20.84 8.94 5.05
N ALA A 319 -21.41 8.40 6.12
CA ALA A 319 -22.39 9.10 6.95
C ALA A 319 -21.75 10.07 7.97
N TRP A 320 -20.42 10.10 8.08
CA TRP A 320 -19.72 10.94 9.05
C TRP A 320 -19.81 12.43 8.70
N ASP A 321 -20.34 13.23 9.64
CA ASP A 321 -20.34 14.69 9.56
C ASP A 321 -19.30 15.27 10.54
N SER A 322 -18.14 15.62 10.02
CA SER A 322 -17.04 16.18 10.80
C SER A 322 -17.42 17.46 11.56
N ARG A 323 -18.30 18.31 11.00
CA ARG A 323 -18.75 19.55 11.63
C ARG A 323 -19.67 19.28 12.82
N ALA A 324 -20.61 18.36 12.67
CA ALA A 324 -21.50 17.95 13.75
C ALA A 324 -20.72 17.25 14.88
N ALA A 325 -19.73 16.44 14.54
CA ALA A 325 -18.87 15.74 15.50
C ALA A 325 -17.99 16.71 16.33
N GLN A 326 -17.40 17.71 15.69
CA GLN A 326 -16.62 18.75 16.37
C GLN A 326 -17.48 19.62 17.31
N ALA A 327 -18.72 19.94 16.91
CA ALA A 327 -19.65 20.67 17.76
C ALA A 327 -20.13 19.88 18.99
N ALA A 328 -20.14 18.56 18.92
CA ALA A 328 -20.54 17.67 20.00
C ALA A 328 -19.38 17.25 20.94
N ALA A 329 -18.13 17.59 20.60
CA ALA A 329 -16.98 17.28 21.42
C ALA A 329 -17.01 18.09 22.74
N PRO A 330 -16.80 17.47 23.93
CA PRO A 330 -16.66 18.24 25.16
C PRO A 330 -15.46 19.18 25.06
N PRO A 331 -15.53 20.40 25.64
CA PRO A 331 -14.40 21.31 25.63
C PRO A 331 -13.15 20.60 26.18
N ALA A 332 -12.04 20.78 25.47
CA ALA A 332 -10.77 20.18 25.87
C ALA A 332 -10.51 20.49 27.35
N ALA A 333 -10.40 19.44 28.17
CA ALA A 333 -10.04 19.61 29.57
C ALA A 333 -8.69 20.33 29.60
N GLU A 334 -8.66 21.55 30.11
CA GLU A 334 -7.41 22.30 30.34
C GLU A 334 -6.40 21.36 31.00
N ALA A 335 -5.30 21.09 30.31
CA ALA A 335 -4.20 20.31 30.85
C ALA A 335 -3.74 21.02 32.13
N ARG A 336 -4.08 20.46 33.27
CA ARG A 336 -3.60 20.96 34.55
C ARG A 336 -2.07 20.88 34.56
N ARG A 337 -1.49 22.04 34.74
CA ARG A 337 -0.06 22.29 34.93
C ARG A 337 0.56 21.42 36.00
#